data_d255c471ee4429ea3b99b9ff2a096d85
#
_entry.id   d255c471ee4429ea3b99b9ff2a096d85
#
_cell.length_a   1.000
_cell.length_b   1.000
_cell.length_c   1.000
_cell.angle_alpha   90.00
_cell.angle_beta   90.00
_cell.angle_gamma   90.00
#
_symmetry.space_group_name_H-M   'P 1'
#
loop_
_entity.id
_entity.type
_entity.pdbx_description
1 polymer ?
#
loop_
_entity_poly.entity_id
_entity_poly.type
_entity_poly.pdbx_seq_one_letter_code
_entity_poly.pdbx_strand_id
1 'polypeptide(L)'
;MIGYDRLGTNGRFGNQLFQYAALRGIAAHHGYEWCIPPDDHHTYANYGIHHPFKLKHLKHEGFVNANNSPQAMFSYENIQQLNSTPNVRESGHNFDQELFDNFEDGSNLDGFCQTEKYFKHIENEIREDFEFKDDILQPCKEFIDQYEKIIFLHVRRGDNVGREDYHPIVSFDYYDRARKYFDDDVNILVCTDDPEWCAEQSYFDDDRFLLNTDVPKYDHLCLEGDGTHKHSCVPYTDLCLMSLCQGAILAPSTLG
;
A
#
# COMPACT_ATOMS: atom_id res chain seq x y z
N MET A 1 -5.06 24.20 4.93
CA MET A 1 -5.09 22.91 4.18
C MET A 1 -3.69 22.32 4.20
N ILE A 2 -3.58 21.04 4.52
CA ILE A 2 -2.32 20.29 4.47
C ILE A 2 -2.37 19.25 3.34
N GLY A 3 -1.22 18.73 2.91
CA GLY A 3 -1.20 17.79 1.80
C GLY A 3 -0.05 16.80 1.85
N TYR A 4 -0.05 15.88 0.90
CA TYR A 4 1.06 15.00 0.58
C TYR A 4 1.33 15.08 -0.92
N ASP A 5 1.88 16.21 -1.39
CA ASP A 5 2.06 16.53 -2.82
C ASP A 5 2.95 15.52 -3.55
N ARG A 6 3.76 14.75 -2.79
CA ARG A 6 4.68 13.74 -3.31
C ARG A 6 4.21 12.31 -3.03
N LEU A 7 2.92 12.10 -2.78
CA LEU A 7 2.36 10.76 -2.57
C LEU A 7 2.67 9.86 -3.79
N GLY A 8 3.24 8.69 -3.53
CA GLY A 8 3.69 7.76 -4.57
C GLY A 8 5.19 7.86 -4.94
N THR A 9 5.94 8.86 -4.42
CA THR A 9 7.40 8.94 -4.64
C THR A 9 8.19 8.15 -3.61
N ASN A 10 7.72 8.10 -2.37
CA ASN A 10 8.40 7.44 -1.27
C ASN A 10 7.85 6.03 -1.07
N GLY A 11 8.50 5.05 -1.71
CA GLY A 11 8.11 3.66 -1.63
C GLY A 11 6.98 3.27 -2.59
N ARG A 12 6.44 2.05 -2.40
CA ARG A 12 5.42 1.46 -3.25
C ARG A 12 4.02 1.61 -2.65
N PHE A 13 3.06 0.89 -3.22
CA PHE A 13 1.64 1.01 -2.90
C PHE A 13 1.33 0.87 -1.39
N GLY A 14 1.90 -0.12 -0.70
CA GLY A 14 1.71 -0.27 0.75
C GLY A 14 2.16 0.97 1.55
N ASN A 15 3.24 1.65 1.13
CA ASN A 15 3.65 2.91 1.76
C ASN A 15 2.62 4.02 1.56
N GLN A 16 1.98 4.10 0.38
CA GLN A 16 0.96 5.12 0.11
C GLN A 16 -0.24 5.01 1.05
N LEU A 17 -0.60 3.79 1.46
CA LEU A 17 -1.70 3.58 2.41
C LEU A 17 -1.38 4.20 3.77
N PHE A 18 -0.17 3.97 4.28
CA PHE A 18 0.28 4.61 5.53
C PHE A 18 0.37 6.13 5.40
N GLN A 19 0.92 6.62 4.31
CA GLN A 19 1.09 8.06 4.04
C GLN A 19 -0.25 8.78 3.95
N TYR A 20 -1.21 8.20 3.22
CA TYR A 20 -2.58 8.69 3.13
C TYR A 20 -3.25 8.72 4.50
N ALA A 21 -3.21 7.60 5.22
CA ALA A 21 -3.84 7.48 6.53
C ALA A 21 -3.23 8.45 7.55
N ALA A 22 -1.91 8.63 7.53
CA ALA A 22 -1.20 9.58 8.40
C ALA A 22 -1.57 11.04 8.10
N LEU A 23 -1.62 11.42 6.81
CA LEU A 23 -2.10 12.74 6.40
C LEU A 23 -3.51 13.01 6.93
N ARG A 24 -4.41 12.03 6.75
CA ARG A 24 -5.78 12.09 7.26
C ARG A 24 -5.85 12.26 8.77
N GLY A 25 -5.05 11.46 9.49
CA GLY A 25 -5.02 11.52 10.96
C GLY A 25 -4.47 12.84 11.48
N ILE A 26 -3.39 13.36 10.90
CA ILE A 26 -2.85 14.68 11.25
C ILE A 26 -3.89 15.77 10.95
N ALA A 27 -4.54 15.74 9.79
CA ALA A 27 -5.58 16.69 9.43
C ALA A 27 -6.73 16.69 10.45
N ALA A 28 -7.21 15.50 10.82
CA ALA A 28 -8.29 15.34 11.81
C ALA A 28 -7.89 15.85 13.21
N HIS A 29 -6.65 15.55 13.65
CA HIS A 29 -6.13 15.98 14.95
C HIS A 29 -6.13 17.53 15.07
N HIS A 30 -5.75 18.23 14.00
CA HIS A 30 -5.65 19.69 13.99
C HIS A 30 -6.92 20.40 13.48
N GLY A 31 -7.90 19.68 12.95
CA GLY A 31 -9.08 20.26 12.30
C GLY A 31 -8.76 20.93 10.97
N TYR A 32 -7.74 20.49 10.25
CA TYR A 32 -7.35 21.03 8.96
C TYR A 32 -8.08 20.35 7.79
N GLU A 33 -8.34 21.11 6.74
CA GLU A 33 -8.63 20.54 5.42
C GLU A 33 -7.35 19.90 4.84
N TRP A 34 -7.51 18.92 3.98
CA TRP A 34 -6.41 18.16 3.41
C TRP A 34 -6.64 17.82 1.94
N CYS A 35 -5.55 17.59 1.20
CA CYS A 35 -5.62 17.17 -0.19
C CYS A 35 -4.51 16.17 -0.54
N ILE A 36 -4.76 15.40 -1.59
CA ILE A 36 -3.79 14.53 -2.26
C ILE A 36 -3.77 14.83 -3.76
N PRO A 37 -2.70 14.46 -4.49
CA PRO A 37 -2.65 14.63 -5.94
C PRO A 37 -3.86 14.00 -6.62
N PRO A 38 -4.36 14.59 -7.73
CA PRO A 38 -5.51 14.07 -8.46
C PRO A 38 -5.21 12.72 -9.14
N ASP A 39 -6.28 11.98 -9.48
CA ASP A 39 -6.19 10.62 -10.05
C ASP A 39 -5.41 10.58 -11.38
N ASP A 40 -5.51 11.63 -12.19
CA ASP A 40 -4.80 11.77 -13.46
C ASP A 40 -3.35 12.24 -13.32
N HIS A 41 -2.82 12.24 -12.08
CA HIS A 41 -1.45 12.66 -11.79
C HIS A 41 -0.45 11.57 -12.16
N HIS A 42 0.16 11.68 -13.34
CA HIS A 42 1.10 10.70 -13.88
C HIS A 42 2.58 10.99 -13.58
N THR A 43 2.87 11.98 -12.74
CA THR A 43 4.27 12.37 -12.45
C THR A 43 5.03 11.31 -11.66
N TYR A 44 4.32 10.47 -10.91
CA TYR A 44 4.90 9.43 -10.08
C TYR A 44 4.38 8.06 -10.53
N ALA A 45 5.28 7.25 -11.12
CA ALA A 45 4.95 5.95 -11.69
C ALA A 45 4.25 4.97 -10.73
N ASN A 46 4.41 5.18 -9.42
CA ASN A 46 3.81 4.31 -8.41
C ASN A 46 2.52 4.88 -7.79
N TYR A 47 2.10 6.09 -8.17
CA TYR A 47 0.90 6.69 -7.61
C TYR A 47 -0.35 5.96 -8.09
N GLY A 48 -1.15 5.47 -7.17
CA GLY A 48 -2.27 4.62 -7.57
C GLY A 48 -3.35 4.43 -6.49
N ILE A 49 -3.37 5.27 -5.46
CA ILE A 49 -4.32 5.11 -4.34
C ILE A 49 -5.78 5.23 -4.76
N HIS A 50 -6.05 6.01 -5.80
CA HIS A 50 -7.40 6.20 -6.35
C HIS A 50 -7.95 4.97 -7.07
N HIS A 51 -7.06 4.07 -7.57
CA HIS A 51 -7.49 2.95 -8.41
C HIS A 51 -8.34 1.93 -7.64
N PRO A 52 -7.89 1.37 -6.51
CA PRO A 52 -8.61 0.30 -5.85
C PRO A 52 -9.70 0.76 -4.87
N PHE A 53 -9.63 1.98 -4.36
CA PHE A 53 -10.44 2.41 -3.23
C PHE A 53 -11.51 3.44 -3.56
N LYS A 54 -12.57 3.46 -2.75
CA LYS A 54 -13.70 4.40 -2.86
C LYS A 54 -13.34 5.79 -2.36
N LEU A 55 -12.37 5.93 -1.45
CA LEU A 55 -11.90 7.17 -0.84
C LEU A 55 -13.05 8.11 -0.43
N LYS A 56 -14.04 7.59 0.33
CA LYS A 56 -15.32 8.24 0.61
C LYS A 56 -15.21 9.62 1.24
N HIS A 57 -14.13 9.87 1.96
CA HIS A 57 -13.90 11.14 2.66
C HIS A 57 -12.98 12.10 1.90
N LEU A 58 -12.53 11.73 0.70
CA LEU A 58 -11.72 12.62 -0.14
C LEU A 58 -12.58 13.75 -0.69
N LYS A 59 -12.28 14.99 -0.29
CA LYS A 59 -12.99 16.20 -0.71
C LYS A 59 -12.23 17.06 -1.69
N HIS A 60 -10.88 17.03 -1.57
CA HIS A 60 -10.00 17.91 -2.32
C HIS A 60 -8.89 17.12 -2.99
N GLU A 61 -8.86 17.18 -4.30
CA GLU A 61 -7.75 16.70 -5.12
C GLU A 61 -6.95 17.91 -5.60
N GLY A 62 -5.64 17.87 -5.36
CA GLY A 62 -4.77 18.98 -5.70
C GLY A 62 -3.48 18.98 -4.89
N PHE A 63 -2.87 20.12 -4.82
CA PHE A 63 -1.58 20.33 -4.16
C PHE A 63 -1.68 21.54 -3.23
N VAL A 64 -0.99 21.50 -2.10
CA VAL A 64 -1.06 22.55 -1.07
C VAL A 64 -0.66 23.92 -1.65
N ASN A 65 0.29 23.96 -2.56
CA ASN A 65 0.78 25.20 -3.19
C ASN A 65 0.16 25.52 -4.55
N ALA A 66 -1.04 25.09 -4.81
CA ALA A 66 -1.75 25.35 -6.08
C ALA A 66 -2.09 26.84 -6.36
N ASN A 67 -1.27 27.79 -5.91
CA ASN A 67 -1.32 29.18 -6.42
C ASN A 67 -0.93 29.27 -7.90
N ASN A 68 -0.43 28.18 -8.47
CA ASN A 68 -0.08 28.06 -9.88
C ASN A 68 -1.00 27.01 -10.52
N SER A 69 -1.65 27.41 -11.60
CA SER A 69 -2.56 26.64 -12.43
C SER A 69 -2.28 25.10 -12.40
N PRO A 70 -3.27 24.25 -12.20
CA PRO A 70 -3.11 22.80 -12.24
C PRO A 70 -2.37 22.28 -13.48
N GLN A 71 -2.46 22.98 -14.59
CA GLN A 71 -1.79 22.65 -15.85
C GLN A 71 -0.27 22.89 -15.84
N ALA A 72 0.26 23.71 -14.92
CA ALA A 72 1.69 23.98 -14.83
C ALA A 72 2.47 22.89 -14.04
N MET A 73 1.79 21.99 -13.36
CA MET A 73 2.41 21.05 -12.41
C MET A 73 2.85 19.73 -13.01
N PHE A 74 2.52 19.46 -14.26
CA PHE A 74 2.76 18.14 -14.90
C PHE A 74 4.11 18.00 -15.60
N SER A 75 5.05 18.96 -15.47
CA SER A 75 6.40 18.79 -16.01
C SER A 75 7.42 18.52 -14.89
N TYR A 76 8.38 17.63 -15.17
CA TYR A 76 9.49 17.31 -14.25
C TYR A 76 10.25 18.56 -13.76
N GLU A 77 10.31 19.61 -14.58
CA GLU A 77 10.91 20.89 -14.23
C GLU A 77 10.13 21.65 -13.15
N ASN A 78 8.81 21.46 -13.08
CA ASN A 78 7.95 22.10 -12.08
C ASN A 78 7.97 21.39 -10.72
N ILE A 79 8.38 20.12 -10.65
CA ILE A 79 8.60 19.40 -9.38
C ILE A 79 9.65 20.12 -8.52
N GLN A 80 10.61 20.77 -9.13
CA GLN A 80 11.59 21.59 -8.41
C GLN A 80 10.97 22.88 -7.80
N GLN A 81 9.87 23.37 -8.35
CA GLN A 81 9.14 24.51 -7.78
C GLN A 81 8.20 24.12 -6.64
N LEU A 82 7.79 22.84 -6.52
CA LEU A 82 7.13 22.30 -5.32
C LEU A 82 8.02 22.36 -4.07
N ASN A 83 9.31 22.63 -4.24
CA ASN A 83 10.25 22.84 -3.13
C ASN A 83 10.01 24.15 -2.33
N SER A 84 9.03 24.97 -2.69
CA SER A 84 8.70 26.20 -1.97
C SER A 84 7.64 26.03 -0.88
N THR A 85 6.92 24.88 -0.82
CA THR A 85 6.07 24.54 0.31
C THR A 85 6.91 24.02 1.45
N PRO A 86 6.65 24.43 2.69
CA PRO A 86 7.26 23.78 3.82
C PRO A 86 6.94 22.28 3.80
N ASN A 87 7.96 21.45 3.63
CA ASN A 87 7.85 20.01 3.83
C ASN A 87 8.18 19.71 5.28
N VAL A 88 7.21 19.19 6.01
CA VAL A 88 7.40 18.70 7.37
C VAL A 88 7.75 17.22 7.28
N ARG A 89 9.01 16.92 7.56
CA ARG A 89 9.55 15.59 7.38
C ARG A 89 9.59 14.80 8.68
N GLU A 90 9.08 13.57 8.62
CA GLU A 90 9.21 12.61 9.71
C GLU A 90 10.69 12.36 10.06
N SER A 91 11.03 12.43 11.34
CA SER A 91 12.43 12.41 11.83
C SER A 91 13.07 11.01 11.77
N GLY A 92 12.29 9.95 11.59
CA GLY A 92 12.78 8.56 11.60
C GLY A 92 11.73 7.56 11.12
N HIS A 93 11.81 6.32 11.65
CA HIS A 93 10.89 5.23 11.31
C HIS A 93 9.89 4.92 12.44
N ASN A 94 9.94 5.65 13.54
CA ASN A 94 9.01 5.52 14.65
C ASN A 94 8.02 6.67 14.61
N PHE A 95 6.91 6.54 15.37
CA PHE A 95 5.95 7.62 15.55
C PHE A 95 6.64 8.91 16.01
N ASP A 96 6.49 9.96 15.23
CA ASP A 96 7.03 11.30 15.51
C ASP A 96 5.96 12.14 16.19
N GLN A 97 6.01 12.18 17.52
CA GLN A 97 5.04 12.90 18.35
C GLN A 97 5.13 14.41 18.08
N GLU A 98 6.35 14.94 17.88
CA GLU A 98 6.56 16.37 17.66
C GLU A 98 5.95 16.80 16.33
N LEU A 99 6.16 16.02 15.27
CA LEU A 99 5.52 16.22 13.97
C LEU A 99 4.00 16.18 14.12
N PHE A 100 3.46 15.16 14.81
CA PHE A 100 2.03 14.99 14.96
C PHE A 100 1.36 16.14 15.70
N ASP A 101 1.97 16.63 16.80
CA ASP A 101 1.39 17.65 17.66
C ASP A 101 1.57 19.07 17.12
N ASN A 102 2.60 19.32 16.29
CA ASN A 102 2.98 20.66 15.85
C ASN A 102 2.91 20.85 14.33
N PHE A 103 2.18 19.99 13.63
CA PHE A 103 2.05 20.11 12.17
C PHE A 103 1.34 21.44 11.79
N GLU A 104 1.97 22.22 10.92
CA GLU A 104 1.45 23.55 10.55
C GLU A 104 0.53 23.50 9.33
N ASP A 105 -0.55 24.28 9.35
CA ASP A 105 -1.41 24.50 8.18
C ASP A 105 -0.60 25.09 7.00
N GLY A 106 -0.94 24.69 5.79
CA GLY A 106 -0.21 25.12 4.59
C GLY A 106 1.06 24.31 4.31
N SER A 107 1.30 23.21 5.03
CA SER A 107 2.48 22.36 4.89
C SER A 107 2.18 21.02 4.19
N ASN A 108 3.23 20.43 3.61
CA ASN A 108 3.22 19.08 3.07
C ASN A 108 3.84 18.08 4.06
N LEU A 109 3.20 16.94 4.20
CA LEU A 109 3.79 15.78 4.90
C LEU A 109 4.83 15.12 3.99
N ASP A 110 5.99 14.77 4.54
CA ASP A 110 7.04 13.98 3.90
C ASP A 110 7.53 12.90 4.88
N GLY A 111 7.44 11.64 4.51
CA GLY A 111 7.85 10.51 5.36
C GLY A 111 7.21 9.20 4.94
N PHE A 112 7.55 8.13 5.63
CA PHE A 112 6.89 6.84 5.44
C PHE A 112 5.66 6.67 6.36
N CYS A 113 5.70 7.26 7.54
CA CYS A 113 4.63 7.30 8.54
C CYS A 113 4.03 5.91 8.85
N GLN A 114 4.89 4.88 8.91
CA GLN A 114 4.52 3.46 8.98
C GLN A 114 4.08 3.03 10.39
N THR A 115 3.14 3.76 10.98
CA THR A 115 2.54 3.40 12.27
C THR A 115 1.10 3.88 12.37
N GLU A 116 0.24 3.03 12.94
CA GLU A 116 -1.17 3.34 13.17
C GLU A 116 -1.40 4.52 14.13
N LYS A 117 -0.40 4.90 14.91
CA LYS A 117 -0.50 5.99 15.89
C LYS A 117 -0.88 7.32 15.26
N TYR A 118 -0.53 7.54 13.98
CA TYR A 118 -0.91 8.75 13.27
C TYR A 118 -2.41 8.85 13.01
N PHE A 119 -3.13 7.70 12.85
CA PHE A 119 -4.52 7.68 12.38
C PHE A 119 -5.47 6.81 13.21
N LYS A 120 -5.01 6.20 14.31
CA LYS A 120 -5.84 5.31 15.16
C LYS A 120 -7.13 5.97 15.65
N HIS A 121 -7.11 7.26 15.90
CA HIS A 121 -8.27 8.03 16.38
C HIS A 121 -9.37 8.22 15.34
N ILE A 122 -9.07 8.00 14.06
CA ILE A 122 -10.01 8.01 12.92
C ILE A 122 -10.04 6.67 12.18
N GLU A 123 -9.79 5.57 12.88
CA GLU A 123 -9.68 4.23 12.26
C GLU A 123 -10.89 3.88 11.38
N ASN A 124 -12.11 4.18 11.84
CA ASN A 124 -13.32 3.85 11.08
C ASN A 124 -13.38 4.60 9.74
N GLU A 125 -13.04 5.87 9.73
CA GLU A 125 -13.01 6.69 8.51
C GLU A 125 -11.95 6.19 7.53
N ILE A 126 -10.78 5.77 8.03
CA ILE A 126 -9.72 5.19 7.18
C ILE A 126 -10.20 3.86 6.57
N ARG A 127 -10.90 3.02 7.35
CA ARG A 127 -11.50 1.78 6.83
C ARG A 127 -12.55 2.04 5.75
N GLU A 128 -13.36 3.08 5.91
CA GLU A 128 -14.34 3.49 4.90
C GLU A 128 -13.69 4.01 3.62
N ASP A 129 -12.59 4.78 3.72
CA ASP A 129 -11.85 5.24 2.56
C ASP A 129 -11.21 4.07 1.80
N PHE A 130 -10.69 3.09 2.53
CA PHE A 130 -10.05 1.90 1.95
C PHE A 130 -11.03 0.77 1.62
N GLU A 131 -12.32 1.04 1.55
CA GLU A 131 -13.25 0.10 0.91
C GLU A 131 -12.89 -0.07 -0.57
N PHE A 132 -12.68 -1.31 -0.97
CA PHE A 132 -12.41 -1.61 -2.38
C PHE A 132 -13.59 -1.27 -3.28
N LYS A 133 -13.29 -0.82 -4.49
CA LYS A 133 -14.29 -0.70 -5.55
C LYS A 133 -14.84 -2.07 -5.92
N ASP A 134 -16.08 -2.11 -6.36
CA ASP A 134 -16.81 -3.39 -6.55
C ASP A 134 -16.22 -4.26 -7.66
N ASP A 135 -15.61 -3.65 -8.68
CA ASP A 135 -14.91 -4.34 -9.78
C ASP A 135 -13.68 -5.12 -9.32
N ILE A 136 -13.04 -4.69 -8.23
CA ILE A 136 -11.93 -5.41 -7.59
C ILE A 136 -12.46 -6.37 -6.53
N LEU A 137 -13.41 -5.91 -5.70
CA LEU A 137 -13.90 -6.67 -4.56
C LEU A 137 -14.64 -7.95 -4.96
N GLN A 138 -15.53 -7.88 -5.96
CA GLN A 138 -16.40 -9.01 -6.28
C GLN A 138 -15.66 -10.27 -6.73
N PRO A 139 -14.73 -10.20 -7.70
CA PRO A 139 -13.96 -11.38 -8.10
C PRO A 139 -13.06 -11.93 -6.99
N CYS A 140 -12.51 -11.06 -6.13
CA CYS A 140 -11.74 -11.52 -4.98
C CYS A 140 -12.62 -12.29 -3.99
N LYS A 141 -13.85 -11.81 -3.73
CA LYS A 141 -14.82 -12.52 -2.89
C LYS A 141 -15.25 -13.85 -3.51
N GLU A 142 -15.59 -13.86 -4.79
CA GLU A 142 -15.95 -15.09 -5.51
C GLU A 142 -14.84 -16.15 -5.45
N PHE A 143 -13.58 -15.74 -5.44
CA PHE A 143 -12.45 -16.65 -5.27
C PHE A 143 -12.35 -17.14 -3.82
N ILE A 144 -12.36 -16.25 -2.83
CA ILE A 144 -12.20 -16.61 -1.41
C ILE A 144 -13.40 -17.47 -0.92
N ASP A 145 -14.62 -17.18 -1.35
CA ASP A 145 -15.84 -17.89 -0.93
C ASP A 145 -15.87 -19.37 -1.38
N GLN A 146 -14.93 -19.81 -2.24
CA GLN A 146 -14.76 -21.23 -2.60
C GLN A 146 -14.14 -22.07 -1.47
N TYR A 147 -13.53 -21.42 -0.47
CA TYR A 147 -12.78 -22.06 0.61
C TYR A 147 -13.42 -21.78 1.96
N GLU A 148 -13.72 -22.82 2.72
CA GLU A 148 -14.29 -22.68 4.07
C GLU A 148 -13.29 -22.00 5.03
N LYS A 149 -12.00 -22.41 4.91
CA LYS A 149 -10.90 -21.86 5.71
C LYS A 149 -9.75 -21.49 4.79
N ILE A 150 -9.42 -20.22 4.73
CA ILE A 150 -8.30 -19.73 3.93
C ILE A 150 -7.56 -18.63 4.69
N ILE A 151 -6.24 -18.76 4.75
CA ILE A 151 -5.33 -17.72 5.21
C ILE A 151 -4.43 -17.29 4.07
N PHE A 152 -3.73 -16.16 4.21
CA PHE A 152 -2.67 -15.85 3.26
C PHE A 152 -1.28 -15.98 3.87
N LEU A 153 -0.33 -16.31 3.01
CA LEU A 153 1.09 -16.32 3.30
C LEU A 153 1.76 -15.34 2.35
N HIS A 154 2.35 -14.30 2.92
CA HIS A 154 3.03 -13.28 2.13
C HIS A 154 4.50 -13.67 1.93
N VAL A 155 4.90 -13.82 0.67
CA VAL A 155 6.28 -14.09 0.26
C VAL A 155 6.84 -12.86 -0.45
N ARG A 156 7.66 -12.09 0.27
CA ARG A 156 8.27 -10.88 -0.27
C ARG A 156 9.73 -11.15 -0.63
N ARG A 157 10.04 -11.08 -1.90
CA ARG A 157 11.38 -11.34 -2.46
C ARG A 157 11.81 -10.23 -3.42
N GLY A 158 11.28 -10.18 -4.60
CA GLY A 158 11.47 -9.18 -5.65
C GLY A 158 12.79 -8.40 -5.54
N ASP A 159 12.69 -7.11 -5.31
CA ASP A 159 13.84 -6.21 -5.13
C ASP A 159 14.58 -6.35 -3.78
N ASN A 160 14.10 -7.21 -2.88
CA ASN A 160 14.80 -7.53 -1.63
C ASN A 160 15.96 -8.52 -1.85
N VAL A 161 15.89 -9.34 -2.93
CA VAL A 161 16.95 -10.29 -3.28
C VAL A 161 18.24 -9.52 -3.57
N GLY A 162 19.32 -9.87 -2.86
CA GLY A 162 20.60 -9.17 -2.92
C GLY A 162 20.70 -7.92 -2.04
N ARG A 163 19.67 -7.67 -1.20
CA ARG A 163 19.65 -6.57 -0.23
C ARG A 163 19.20 -7.04 1.17
N GLU A 164 19.50 -8.29 1.50
CA GLU A 164 19.01 -8.96 2.71
C GLU A 164 19.47 -8.28 4.00
N ASP A 165 20.60 -7.55 3.97
CA ASP A 165 21.09 -6.74 5.10
C ASP A 165 20.11 -5.61 5.47
N TYR A 166 19.35 -5.11 4.52
CA TYR A 166 18.38 -4.02 4.68
C TYR A 166 16.94 -4.51 4.69
N HIS A 167 16.64 -5.50 3.85
CA HIS A 167 15.32 -6.04 3.64
C HIS A 167 15.36 -7.56 3.83
N PRO A 168 15.22 -8.06 5.06
CA PRO A 168 15.34 -9.48 5.33
C PRO A 168 14.31 -10.30 4.58
N ILE A 169 14.77 -11.36 3.92
CA ILE A 169 13.92 -12.39 3.33
C ILE A 169 13.76 -13.50 4.39
N VAL A 170 12.50 -13.85 4.68
CA VAL A 170 12.21 -14.88 5.67
C VAL A 170 12.45 -16.27 5.10
N SER A 171 12.88 -17.21 5.96
CA SER A 171 13.15 -18.60 5.58
C SER A 171 11.89 -19.47 5.66
N PHE A 172 11.93 -20.66 5.04
CA PHE A 172 10.88 -21.67 5.21
C PHE A 172 10.68 -22.08 6.67
N ASP A 173 11.73 -22.13 7.48
CA ASP A 173 11.62 -22.39 8.93
C ASP A 173 10.72 -21.37 9.65
N TYR A 174 10.72 -20.13 9.20
CA TYR A 174 9.80 -19.12 9.75
C TYR A 174 8.36 -19.46 9.37
N TYR A 175 8.09 -19.77 8.10
CA TYR A 175 6.77 -20.15 7.64
C TYR A 175 6.26 -21.42 8.34
N ASP A 176 7.11 -22.44 8.53
CA ASP A 176 6.76 -23.65 9.25
C ASP A 176 6.39 -23.40 10.72
N ARG A 177 7.10 -22.48 11.38
CA ARG A 177 6.74 -22.09 12.75
C ARG A 177 5.42 -21.32 12.80
N ALA A 178 5.20 -20.42 11.85
CA ALA A 178 3.99 -19.62 11.79
C ALA A 178 2.75 -20.46 11.44
N ARG A 179 2.88 -21.42 10.54
CA ARG A 179 1.79 -22.35 10.15
C ARG A 179 1.23 -23.17 11.33
N LYS A 180 2.04 -23.44 12.36
CA LYS A 180 1.61 -24.20 13.56
C LYS A 180 0.55 -23.48 14.40
N TYR A 181 0.27 -22.22 14.13
CA TYR A 181 -0.79 -21.43 14.78
C TYR A 181 -2.15 -21.57 14.07
N PHE A 182 -2.19 -22.29 12.93
CA PHE A 182 -3.39 -22.52 12.14
C PHE A 182 -3.70 -24.02 12.06
N ASP A 183 -4.95 -24.32 11.75
CA ASP A 183 -5.40 -25.71 11.57
C ASP A 183 -4.68 -26.40 10.39
N ASP A 184 -4.49 -27.70 10.47
CA ASP A 184 -3.80 -28.47 9.43
C ASP A 184 -4.58 -28.54 8.10
N ASP A 185 -5.89 -28.27 8.12
CA ASP A 185 -6.80 -28.31 6.96
C ASP A 185 -7.03 -26.94 6.30
N VAL A 186 -6.34 -25.89 6.77
CA VAL A 186 -6.48 -24.54 6.20
C VAL A 186 -5.84 -24.44 4.81
N ASN A 187 -6.53 -23.81 3.87
CA ASN A 187 -5.96 -23.43 2.59
C ASN A 187 -5.07 -22.18 2.76
N ILE A 188 -4.01 -22.09 1.99
CA ILE A 188 -2.99 -21.05 2.12
C ILE A 188 -2.82 -20.36 0.78
N LEU A 189 -3.32 -19.14 0.67
CA LEU A 189 -3.08 -18.30 -0.49
C LEU A 189 -1.69 -17.66 -0.39
N VAL A 190 -0.81 -18.01 -1.31
CA VAL A 190 0.53 -17.44 -1.40
C VAL A 190 0.48 -16.15 -2.21
N CYS A 191 0.58 -15.01 -1.54
CA CYS A 191 0.69 -13.70 -2.16
C CYS A 191 2.18 -13.34 -2.30
N THR A 192 2.66 -13.22 -3.53
CA THR A 192 4.08 -13.03 -3.79
C THR A 192 4.34 -12.08 -4.96
N ASP A 193 5.47 -11.39 -4.90
CA ASP A 193 6.04 -10.60 -5.99
C ASP A 193 7.09 -11.39 -6.81
N ASP A 194 7.29 -12.69 -6.49
CA ASP A 194 8.21 -13.61 -7.19
C ASP A 194 7.53 -14.98 -7.38
N PRO A 195 6.44 -15.04 -8.20
CA PRO A 195 5.67 -16.28 -8.36
C PRO A 195 6.44 -17.38 -9.07
N GLU A 196 7.35 -17.05 -9.98
CA GLU A 196 8.18 -18.04 -10.68
C GLU A 196 9.07 -18.78 -9.67
N TRP A 197 9.71 -18.04 -8.77
CA TRP A 197 10.50 -18.66 -7.72
C TRP A 197 9.63 -19.52 -6.79
N CYS A 198 8.45 -19.06 -6.41
CA CYS A 198 7.56 -19.86 -5.57
C CYS A 198 7.18 -21.18 -6.25
N ALA A 199 6.85 -21.15 -7.55
CA ALA A 199 6.49 -22.32 -8.33
C ALA A 199 7.63 -23.35 -8.46
N GLU A 200 8.88 -22.94 -8.31
CA GLU A 200 10.06 -23.83 -8.33
C GLU A 200 10.36 -24.47 -6.97
N GLN A 201 9.69 -24.05 -5.90
CA GLN A 201 9.97 -24.55 -4.56
C GLN A 201 9.03 -25.70 -4.19
N SER A 202 9.59 -26.88 -3.93
CA SER A 202 8.82 -28.04 -3.43
C SER A 202 8.08 -27.78 -2.11
N TYR A 203 8.39 -26.70 -1.44
CA TYR A 203 7.67 -26.24 -0.24
C TYR A 203 6.19 -25.94 -0.52
N PHE A 204 5.86 -25.49 -1.72
CA PHE A 204 4.51 -25.11 -2.15
C PHE A 204 3.80 -26.20 -2.98
N ASP A 205 4.36 -27.42 -3.10
CA ASP A 205 3.77 -28.51 -3.89
C ASP A 205 2.53 -29.17 -3.24
N ASP A 206 2.24 -28.84 -1.97
CA ASP A 206 1.05 -29.34 -1.25
C ASP A 206 -0.22 -28.67 -1.81
N ASP A 207 -1.25 -29.44 -2.09
CA ASP A 207 -2.53 -28.99 -2.69
C ASP A 207 -3.26 -27.89 -1.90
N ARG A 208 -2.87 -27.64 -0.65
CA ARG A 208 -3.40 -26.54 0.16
C ARG A 208 -2.82 -25.17 -0.17
N PHE A 209 -1.68 -25.13 -0.88
CA PHE A 209 -1.12 -23.88 -1.34
C PHE A 209 -1.71 -23.47 -2.69
N LEU A 210 -2.16 -22.23 -2.74
CA LEU A 210 -2.74 -21.58 -3.91
C LEU A 210 -1.84 -20.38 -4.24
N LEU A 211 -1.24 -20.35 -5.41
CA LEU A 211 -0.45 -19.20 -5.82
C LEU A 211 -1.38 -18.06 -6.27
N ASN A 212 -1.00 -16.82 -5.99
CA ASN A 212 -1.75 -15.64 -6.44
C ASN A 212 -1.83 -15.54 -7.98
N THR A 213 -1.01 -16.32 -8.71
CA THR A 213 -1.11 -16.46 -10.18
C THR A 213 -2.37 -17.17 -10.64
N ASP A 214 -3.00 -17.99 -9.78
CA ASP A 214 -4.19 -18.77 -10.10
C ASP A 214 -5.49 -17.97 -9.92
N VAL A 215 -5.37 -16.74 -9.41
CA VAL A 215 -6.49 -15.85 -9.17
C VAL A 215 -6.76 -14.98 -10.40
N PRO A 216 -8.03 -14.71 -10.75
CA PRO A 216 -8.36 -13.80 -11.85
C PRO A 216 -7.68 -12.44 -11.67
N LYS A 217 -6.89 -12.02 -12.65
CA LYS A 217 -6.15 -10.77 -12.64
C LYS A 217 -6.85 -9.70 -13.46
N TYR A 218 -6.77 -8.46 -12.97
CA TYR A 218 -7.20 -7.28 -13.72
C TYR A 218 -6.05 -6.77 -14.58
N ASP A 219 -5.90 -7.28 -15.80
CA ASP A 219 -4.84 -6.88 -16.73
C ASP A 219 -4.83 -5.38 -17.04
N HIS A 220 -6.00 -4.72 -16.97
CA HIS A 220 -6.14 -3.30 -17.23
C HIS A 220 -5.68 -2.38 -16.07
N LEU A 221 -5.46 -2.93 -14.88
CA LEU A 221 -4.94 -2.19 -13.73
C LEU A 221 -3.42 -2.37 -13.55
N CYS A 222 -2.76 -3.09 -14.44
CA CYS A 222 -1.31 -3.13 -14.47
C CYS A 222 -0.79 -1.76 -14.89
N LEU A 223 -0.39 -0.95 -13.91
CA LEU A 223 0.47 0.20 -14.18
C LEU A 223 1.73 -0.36 -14.85
N GLU A 224 2.07 0.12 -16.04
CA GLU A 224 3.33 -0.19 -16.68
C GLU A 224 4.43 0.21 -15.69
N GLY A 225 4.97 -0.77 -14.99
CA GLY A 225 6.07 -0.54 -14.08
C GLY A 225 7.26 0.00 -14.84
N ASP A 226 8.21 0.60 -14.15
CA ASP A 226 9.48 1.12 -14.67
C ASP A 226 10.36 0.08 -15.40
N GLY A 227 9.80 -1.07 -15.78
CA GLY A 227 10.49 -2.16 -16.47
C GLY A 227 11.39 -3.01 -15.56
N THR A 228 11.48 -2.69 -14.27
CA THR A 228 12.33 -3.45 -13.33
C THR A 228 11.63 -4.69 -12.76
N HIS A 229 10.30 -4.79 -12.92
CA HIS A 229 9.50 -5.91 -12.42
C HIS A 229 8.59 -6.46 -13.52
N LYS A 230 9.02 -7.53 -14.16
CA LYS A 230 8.27 -8.23 -15.22
C LYS A 230 6.94 -8.84 -14.76
N HIS A 231 6.67 -8.91 -13.45
CA HIS A 231 5.57 -9.67 -12.87
C HIS A 231 4.86 -8.97 -11.69
N SER A 232 4.97 -7.67 -11.51
CA SER A 232 4.19 -6.97 -10.49
C SER A 232 2.72 -6.89 -10.90
N CYS A 233 2.09 -8.03 -10.85
CA CYS A 233 0.66 -8.13 -10.99
C CYS A 233 0.04 -7.37 -9.84
N VAL A 234 -0.60 -6.36 -10.18
CA VAL A 234 -1.60 -5.54 -9.51
C VAL A 234 -1.62 -5.73 -7.99
N PRO A 235 -0.87 -4.94 -7.23
CA PRO A 235 -0.85 -5.04 -5.77
C PRO A 235 -2.24 -4.87 -5.15
N TYR A 236 -3.21 -4.37 -5.91
CA TYR A 236 -4.58 -4.13 -5.49
C TYR A 236 -5.38 -5.43 -5.32
N THR A 237 -5.23 -6.38 -6.25
CA THR A 237 -5.88 -7.69 -6.15
C THR A 237 -5.30 -8.48 -4.99
N ASP A 238 -3.97 -8.53 -4.86
CA ASP A 238 -3.32 -9.21 -3.74
C ASP A 238 -3.76 -8.61 -2.41
N LEU A 239 -3.78 -7.29 -2.28
CA LEU A 239 -4.22 -6.62 -1.06
C LEU A 239 -5.70 -6.92 -0.75
N CYS A 240 -6.57 -6.92 -1.77
CA CYS A 240 -7.98 -7.26 -1.60
C CYS A 240 -8.14 -8.70 -1.11
N LEU A 241 -7.49 -9.66 -1.75
CA LEU A 241 -7.50 -11.07 -1.35
C LEU A 241 -6.97 -11.25 0.07
N MET A 242 -5.83 -10.64 0.41
CA MET A 242 -5.27 -10.68 1.76
C MET A 242 -6.25 -10.14 2.80
N SER A 243 -6.98 -9.06 2.47
CA SER A 243 -7.97 -8.46 3.38
C SER A 243 -9.22 -9.32 3.62
N LEU A 244 -9.51 -10.27 2.73
CA LEU A 244 -10.65 -11.18 2.81
C LEU A 244 -10.31 -12.52 3.50
N CYS A 245 -9.03 -12.84 3.66
CA CYS A 245 -8.58 -14.05 4.35
C CYS A 245 -8.83 -13.97 5.86
N GLN A 246 -9.06 -15.14 6.50
CA GLN A 246 -9.33 -15.22 7.94
C GLN A 246 -8.07 -15.12 8.82
N GLY A 247 -6.88 -15.22 8.23
CA GLY A 247 -5.62 -15.15 8.93
C GLY A 247 -4.45 -14.83 8.01
N ALA A 248 -3.29 -14.54 8.61
CA ALA A 248 -2.14 -14.04 7.89
C ALA A 248 -0.82 -14.62 8.42
N ILE A 249 0.09 -14.96 7.51
CA ILE A 249 1.51 -15.17 7.78
C ILE A 249 2.28 -14.11 6.99
N LEU A 250 2.87 -13.15 7.71
CA LEU A 250 3.45 -11.94 7.11
C LEU A 250 4.95 -12.07 6.87
N ALA A 251 5.43 -11.53 5.76
CA ALA A 251 6.82 -11.17 5.57
C ALA A 251 7.04 -9.68 5.93
N PRO A 252 8.28 -9.23 6.20
CA PRO A 252 8.61 -7.82 6.41
C PRO A 252 8.28 -6.98 5.16
N SER A 253 7.13 -6.32 5.16
CA SER A 253 6.62 -5.50 4.05
C SER A 253 5.52 -4.58 4.56
N THR A 254 5.29 -3.47 3.87
CA THR A 254 4.17 -2.54 4.13
C THR A 254 2.87 -2.94 3.43
N LEU A 255 2.90 -3.95 2.56
CA LEU A 255 1.71 -4.45 1.88
C LEU A 255 1.04 -5.58 2.67
N GLY A 256 1.82 -6.41 3.37
CA GLY A 256 1.33 -7.53 4.17
C GLY A 256 1.07 -7.19 5.63
#